data_ad5c60f326af5449b532d18c165129a2
#
_entry.id   ad5c60f326af5449b532d18c165129a2
#
_cell.length_a   1.000
_cell.length_b   1.000
_cell.length_c   1.000
_cell.angle_alpha   90.00
_cell.angle_beta   90.00
_cell.angle_gamma   90.00
#
_symmetry.space_group_name_H-M   'P 1'
#
loop_
_entity.id
_entity.type
_entity.pdbx_description
1 polymer ?
#
loop_
_entity_poly.entity_id
_entity_poly.type
_entity_poly.pdbx_seq_one_letter_code
_entity_poly.pdbx_strand_id
1 'polypeptide(L)' 'MSNANIIVLDDAEAVPVRALADRLRMHPVDVVKDLRGRGYTLGSIRGAVGRWTMALRRNDAERYLAERREAAGVGG' A
#
# COMPACT_ATOMS: atom_id res chain seq x y z
N MET A 1 -15.51 -5.45 -19.87
CA MET A 1 -15.35 -5.19 -19.44
C MET A 1 -14.61 -4.59 -18.86
N SER A 2 -14.47 -4.35 -18.25
CA SER A 2 -13.99 -3.53 -17.74
C SER A 2 -13.09 -3.71 -16.85
N ASN A 3 -12.09 -3.50 -16.89
CA ASN A 3 -11.20 -3.56 -15.98
C ASN A 3 -10.90 -2.38 -15.51
N ALA A 4 -11.68 -1.57 -15.45
CA ALA A 4 -11.53 -0.26 -15.04
C ALA A 4 -11.15 -0.09 -13.65
N ASN A 5 -11.03 -1.12 -12.91
CA ASN A 5 -10.72 -1.00 -11.52
C ASN A 5 -9.26 -0.76 -11.23
N ILE A 6 -8.41 -0.76 -12.21
CA ILE A 6 -7.01 -0.51 -11.97
C ILE A 6 -6.79 0.99 -11.90
N ILE A 7 -6.35 1.47 -10.74
CA ILE A 7 -6.04 2.87 -10.54
C ILE A 7 -4.55 3.04 -10.76
N VAL A 8 -4.20 3.89 -11.71
CA VAL A 8 -2.79 4.17 -11.99
C VAL A 8 -2.38 5.37 -11.14
N LEU A 9 -1.39 5.18 -10.30
CA LEU A 9 -0.93 6.23 -9.42
C LEU A 9 0.37 6.84 -9.95
N ASP A 10 0.55 8.11 -9.66
CA ASP A 10 1.77 8.80 -10.02
C ASP A 10 2.88 8.34 -9.06
N ASP A 11 4.04 8.07 -9.62
CA ASP A 11 5.16 7.65 -8.84
C ASP A 11 5.44 8.58 -7.68
N ALA A 12 5.29 9.86 -7.88
CA ALA A 12 5.59 10.84 -6.85
C ALA A 12 4.59 10.82 -5.70
N GLU A 13 3.40 10.27 -5.93
CA GLU A 13 2.36 10.28 -4.92
C GLU A 13 1.98 8.90 -4.44
N ALA A 14 2.76 7.92 -4.79
CA ALA A 14 2.43 6.54 -4.44
C ALA A 14 3.55 5.91 -3.64
N VAL A 15 3.16 5.01 -2.74
CA VAL A 15 4.11 4.25 -1.95
C VAL A 15 3.91 2.79 -2.32
N PRO A 16 4.92 2.11 -2.86
CA PRO A 16 4.77 0.71 -3.21
C PRO A 16 4.48 -0.14 -1.97
N VAL A 17 3.65 -1.15 -2.16
CA VAL A 17 3.34 -2.08 -1.07
C VAL A 17 4.62 -2.71 -0.54
N ARG A 18 5.59 -2.98 -1.43
CA ARG A 18 6.85 -3.54 -0.99
C ARG A 18 7.55 -2.65 0.03
N ALA A 19 7.52 -1.34 -0.17
CA ALA A 19 8.14 -0.43 0.78
C ALA A 19 7.44 -0.45 2.13
N LEU A 20 6.11 -0.56 2.11
CA LEU A 20 5.35 -0.69 3.36
C LEU A 20 5.69 -2.00 4.06
N ALA A 21 5.78 -3.08 3.29
CA ALA A 21 6.11 -4.38 3.86
C ALA A 21 7.48 -4.36 4.53
N ASP A 22 8.44 -3.71 3.90
CA ASP A 22 9.78 -3.59 4.49
C ASP A 22 9.73 -2.82 5.79
N ARG A 23 8.99 -1.73 5.82
CA ARG A 23 8.90 -0.93 7.05
C ARG A 23 8.20 -1.68 8.17
N LEU A 24 7.22 -2.50 7.84
CA LEU A 24 6.46 -3.24 8.82
C LEU A 24 7.06 -4.62 9.10
N ARG A 25 8.08 -5.00 8.35
CA ARG A 25 8.70 -6.33 8.46
C ARG A 25 7.66 -7.41 8.24
N MET A 26 6.84 -7.20 7.21
CA MET A 26 5.79 -8.14 6.85
C MET A 26 6.00 -8.59 5.42
N HIS A 27 5.41 -9.70 5.07
CA HIS A 27 5.41 -10.14 3.69
C HIS A 27 4.44 -9.23 2.90
N PRO A 28 4.78 -8.85 1.67
CA PRO A 28 3.89 -7.96 0.89
C PRO A 28 2.46 -8.49 0.74
N VAL A 29 2.30 -9.80 0.61
CA VAL A 29 0.97 -10.39 0.49
C VAL A 29 0.14 -10.11 1.74
N ASP A 30 0.77 -10.18 2.90
CA ASP A 30 0.07 -9.91 4.16
C ASP A 30 -0.31 -8.45 4.27
N VAL A 31 0.52 -7.55 3.76
CA VAL A 31 0.20 -6.12 3.76
C VAL A 31 -1.01 -5.87 2.87
N VAL A 32 -1.06 -6.50 1.71
CA VAL A 32 -2.19 -6.33 0.80
C VAL A 32 -3.48 -6.82 1.46
N LYS A 33 -3.42 -7.95 2.12
CA LYS A 33 -4.60 -8.48 2.80
C LYS A 33 -5.07 -7.54 3.90
N ASP A 34 -4.14 -7.02 4.66
CA ASP A 34 -4.47 -6.10 5.74
C ASP A 34 -5.08 -4.82 5.21
N LEU A 35 -4.50 -4.26 4.15
CA LEU A 35 -5.02 -3.04 3.55
C LEU A 35 -6.44 -3.24 3.02
N ARG A 36 -6.67 -4.34 2.35
CA ARG A 36 -8.00 -4.62 1.83
C ARG A 36 -9.01 -4.83 2.97
N GLY A 37 -8.59 -5.50 4.01
CA GLY A 37 -9.45 -5.72 5.16
C GLY A 37 -9.81 -4.43 5.88
N ARG A 38 -8.96 -3.41 5.77
CA ARG A 38 -9.23 -2.12 6.38
C ARG A 38 -9.97 -1.17 5.44
N GLY A 39 -10.22 -1.59 4.20
CA GLY A 39 -10.97 -0.78 3.26
C GLY A 39 -10.15 0.17 2.42
N TYR A 40 -8.84 0.02 2.40
CA TYR A 40 -8.00 0.86 1.55
C TYR A 40 -8.09 0.42 0.10
N THR A 41 -8.01 1.39 -0.79
CA THR A 41 -8.00 1.13 -2.22
C THR A 41 -6.56 1.08 -2.70
N LEU A 42 -6.21 0.01 -3.37
CA LEU A 42 -4.87 -0.16 -3.92
C LEU A 42 -4.84 0.28 -5.36
N GLY A 43 -3.75 0.89 -5.75
CA GLY A 43 -3.52 1.25 -7.13
C GLY A 43 -2.27 0.57 -7.64
N SER A 44 -1.82 0.98 -8.81
CA SER A 44 -0.62 0.43 -9.42
C SER A 44 0.24 1.55 -9.96
N ILE A 45 1.54 1.37 -9.87
CA ILE A 45 2.48 2.25 -10.52
C ILE A 45 3.30 1.44 -11.49
N ARG A 46 3.70 2.07 -12.57
CA ARG A 46 4.50 1.40 -13.56
C ARG A 46 5.96 1.57 -13.18
N GLY A 47 6.64 0.45 -13.00
CA GLY A 47 8.05 0.49 -12.63
C GLY A 47 8.94 0.80 -13.80
N ALA A 48 10.21 0.97 -13.49
CA ALA A 48 11.20 1.35 -14.46
C ALA A 48 11.37 0.34 -15.60
N VAL A 49 11.07 -0.91 -15.35
CA VAL A 49 11.17 -1.94 -16.36
C VAL A 49 9.82 -2.30 -16.96
N GLY A 50 8.84 -1.42 -16.80
CA GLY A 50 7.53 -1.65 -17.36
C GLY A 50 6.63 -2.57 -16.58
N ARG A 51 7.06 -3.03 -15.45
CA ARG A 51 6.22 -3.89 -14.62
C ARG A 51 5.29 -3.07 -13.75
N TRP A 52 4.10 -3.61 -13.54
CA TRP A 52 3.14 -2.93 -12.66
C TRP A 52 3.40 -3.37 -11.23
N THR A 53 3.39 -2.41 -10.32
CA THR A 53 3.63 -2.67 -8.92
C THR A 53 2.46 -2.12 -8.12
N MET A 54 1.94 -2.92 -7.20
CA MET A 54 0.87 -2.46 -6.33
C MET A 54 1.38 -1.39 -5.41
N ALA A 55 0.57 -0.37 -5.23
CA ALA A 55 0.96 0.77 -4.42
C ALA A 55 -0.25 1.40 -3.76
N LEU A 56 0.02 2.22 -2.75
CA LEU A 56 -1.01 2.94 -2.03
C LEU A 56 -0.70 4.42 -2.16
N ARG A 57 -1.73 5.27 -2.19
CA ARG A 57 -1.49 6.70 -2.20
C ARG A 57 -0.75 7.09 -0.94
N ARG A 58 0.12 8.10 -1.06
CA ARG A 58 0.95 8.51 0.06
C ARG A 58 0.13 8.82 1.31
N ASN A 59 -0.97 9.56 1.16
CA ASN A 59 -1.80 9.91 2.31
C ASN A 59 -2.38 8.67 2.96
N ASP A 60 -2.80 7.72 2.16
CA ASP A 60 -3.34 6.47 2.70
C ASP A 60 -2.24 5.64 3.34
N ALA A 61 -1.06 5.64 2.77
CA ALA A 61 0.07 4.92 3.34
C ALA A 61 0.43 5.49 4.71
N GLU A 62 0.44 6.81 4.83
CA GLU A 62 0.74 7.45 6.10
C GLU A 62 -0.32 7.12 7.13
N ARG A 63 -1.58 7.14 6.72
CA ARG A 63 -2.67 6.80 7.63
C ARG A 63 -2.55 5.34 8.08
N TYR A 64 -2.28 4.46 7.14
CA TYR A 64 -2.15 3.04 7.45
C TYR A 64 -1.01 2.80 8.44
N LEU A 65 0.13 3.42 8.20
CA LEU A 65 1.27 3.26 9.10
C LEU A 65 0.95 3.81 10.48
N ALA A 66 0.22 4.92 10.55
CA ALA A 66 -0.18 5.48 11.84
C ALA A 66 -1.14 4.54 12.57
N GLU A 67 -2.08 3.95 11.85
CA GLU A 67 -3.02 3.01 12.47
C GLU A 67 -2.28 1.81 13.04
N ARG A 68 -1.31 1.30 12.28
CA ARG A 68 -0.55 0.15 12.74
C ARG A 68 0.34 0.50 13.93
N ARG A 69 0.89 1.71 13.92
CA ARG A 69 1.71 2.17 15.03
C ARG A 69 0.88 2.28 16.29
N GLU A 70 -0.32 2.83 16.18
CA GLU A 70 -1.20 2.95 17.32
C GLU A 70 -1.57 1.59 17.89
N ALA A 71 -1.90 0.66 16.99
CA ALA A 71 -2.28 -0.66 17.43
C ALA A 71 -1.13 -1.39 18.10
N ALA A 72 0.08 -1.21 17.60
CA ALA A 72 1.23 -1.89 18.15
C ALA A 72 1.76 -1.17 19.39
N GLY A 73 1.60 0.12 19.44
CA GLY A 73 2.19 0.92 20.50
C GLY A 73 1.33 1.18 21.68
N VAL A 74 0.08 0.77 21.62
CA VAL A 74 -0.81 1.06 22.70
C VAL A 74 -0.30 0.50 24.01
N GLY A 75 0.32 -0.62 23.95
CA GLY A 75 0.81 -1.18 25.16
C GLY A 75 2.15 -0.63 25.56
N GLY A 76 2.75 0.09 24.70
CA GLY A 76 4.11 0.55 24.98
C GLY A 76 4.15 1.69 25.86
#